data_45f98992c7b9a519ae526f54c41652d9
#
_entry.id   45f98992c7b9a519ae526f54c41652d9
#
_cell.length_a   1.000
_cell.length_b   1.000
_cell.length_c   1.000
_cell.angle_alpha   90.00
_cell.angle_beta   90.00
_cell.angle_gamma   90.00
#
_symmetry.space_group_name_H-M   'P 1'
#
loop_
_entity.id
_entity.type
_entity.pdbx_description
1 polymer ?
#
loop_
_entity_poly.entity_id
_entity_poly.type
_entity_poly.pdbx_seq_one_letter_code
_entity_poly.pdbx_strand_id
1 'polypeptide(L)'
;YMDDAMFLIPTPQVLQKIITGLEDLYIHDIADLDMQGDLYEYMLGKLATAGQNGQFRTPKHIRDMMVELVQPTPDDFICDPACGTAGFLVSSAQYLRAHYEDSMTPEQWQHFAGPMFAGFDMDRTMLRISAMNLMLHSITNPEIDYKDSVSKQNSICSKYTVCLANPPFKGTVDAESINDDLKAVTNTKKTELLFLALFLRMLKTGGRCACIVPDGVLFGSSKAHQSIRKELIENHQLRAVISMPSGVFKPYAGVSTAVLVFTKTGAGGTDKVWFYDMKADGFSLDD
;
A
#
# COMPACT_ATOMS: atom_id res chain seq x y z
N TYR A 1 17.20 3.93 -8.91
CA TYR A 1 17.02 3.10 -7.71
C TYR A 1 18.28 2.34 -7.32
N MET A 2 19.23 2.13 -8.21
CA MET A 2 20.40 1.26 -8.01
C MET A 2 21.73 2.02 -7.90
N ASP A 3 21.74 3.34 -7.95
CA ASP A 3 22.96 4.15 -8.04
C ASP A 3 23.96 3.96 -6.86
N ASP A 4 23.44 3.57 -5.69
CA ASP A 4 24.21 3.29 -4.49
C ASP A 4 24.13 1.82 -4.04
N ALA A 5 23.63 0.93 -4.88
CA ALA A 5 23.53 -0.50 -4.59
C ALA A 5 24.91 -1.17 -4.71
N MET A 6 25.33 -1.88 -3.65
CA MET A 6 26.54 -2.67 -3.66
C MET A 6 26.21 -4.17 -3.71
N PHE A 7 26.90 -4.87 -4.59
CA PHE A 7 26.78 -6.32 -4.71
C PHE A 7 27.64 -7.00 -3.65
N LEU A 8 26.99 -7.47 -2.56
CA LEU A 8 27.69 -8.06 -1.42
C LEU A 8 27.54 -9.58 -1.43
N ILE A 9 28.39 -10.28 -2.18
CA ILE A 9 28.49 -11.74 -2.13
C ILE A 9 29.83 -12.11 -1.46
N PRO A 10 29.80 -12.91 -0.39
CA PRO A 10 30.98 -13.11 0.47
C PRO A 10 32.13 -13.88 -0.21
N THR A 11 31.82 -14.74 -1.16
CA THR A 11 32.86 -15.52 -1.87
C THR A 11 32.48 -15.85 -3.31
N PRO A 12 33.48 -16.02 -4.22
CA PRO A 12 33.23 -16.46 -5.60
C PRO A 12 32.47 -17.79 -5.69
N GLN A 13 32.69 -18.71 -4.76
CA GLN A 13 32.00 -20.01 -4.76
C GLN A 13 30.51 -19.86 -4.45
N VAL A 14 30.12 -18.92 -3.57
CA VAL A 14 28.73 -18.60 -3.29
C VAL A 14 28.08 -17.96 -4.53
N LEU A 15 28.80 -17.02 -5.19
CA LEU A 15 28.34 -16.43 -6.44
C LEU A 15 28.08 -17.50 -7.51
N GLN A 16 29.03 -18.43 -7.71
CA GLN A 16 28.89 -19.49 -8.68
C GLN A 16 27.66 -20.37 -8.41
N LYS A 17 27.44 -20.75 -7.14
CA LYS A 17 26.26 -21.53 -6.76
C LYS A 17 24.95 -20.78 -7.03
N ILE A 18 24.92 -19.47 -6.76
CA ILE A 18 23.74 -18.65 -7.03
C ILE A 18 23.49 -18.59 -8.55
N ILE A 19 24.52 -18.32 -9.35
CA ILE A 19 24.40 -18.25 -10.82
C ILE A 19 23.90 -19.60 -11.37
N THR A 20 24.54 -20.71 -11.01
CA THR A 20 24.14 -22.04 -11.48
C THR A 20 22.69 -22.36 -11.08
N GLY A 21 22.28 -22.06 -9.83
CA GLY A 21 20.90 -22.29 -9.40
C GLY A 21 19.89 -21.42 -10.13
N LEU A 22 20.24 -20.18 -10.46
CA LEU A 22 19.39 -19.30 -11.24
C LEU A 22 19.32 -19.69 -12.72
N GLU A 23 20.44 -20.14 -13.31
CA GLU A 23 20.46 -20.67 -14.70
C GLU A 23 19.54 -21.87 -14.87
N ASP A 24 19.57 -22.82 -13.93
CA ASP A 24 18.69 -23.98 -13.96
C ASP A 24 17.21 -23.59 -13.90
N LEU A 25 16.86 -22.62 -13.02
CA LEU A 25 15.51 -22.08 -12.91
C LEU A 25 15.11 -21.30 -14.15
N TYR A 26 16.00 -20.43 -14.67
CA TYR A 26 15.71 -19.54 -15.79
C TYR A 26 15.52 -20.29 -17.12
N ILE A 27 16.26 -21.36 -17.32
CA ILE A 27 16.22 -22.16 -18.57
C ILE A 27 14.99 -23.06 -18.62
N HIS A 28 14.51 -23.54 -17.49
CA HIS A 28 13.53 -24.63 -17.46
C HIS A 28 12.13 -24.23 -16.94
N ASP A 29 12.02 -23.25 -16.06
CA ASP A 29 10.77 -23.03 -15.32
C ASP A 29 10.24 -21.58 -15.30
N ILE A 30 11.02 -20.56 -15.65
CA ILE A 30 10.65 -19.14 -15.40
C ILE A 30 10.80 -18.28 -16.68
N ALA A 31 10.30 -18.76 -17.80
CA ALA A 31 10.29 -17.96 -19.05
C ALA A 31 9.21 -16.88 -19.08
N ASP A 32 8.21 -16.97 -18.17
CA ASP A 32 7.08 -16.06 -18.09
C ASP A 32 7.32 -14.98 -17.02
N LEU A 33 7.15 -13.70 -17.38
CA LEU A 33 7.29 -12.55 -16.46
C LEU A 33 6.29 -12.64 -15.29
N ASP A 34 5.09 -13.14 -15.52
CA ASP A 34 4.08 -13.27 -14.46
C ASP A 34 4.52 -14.30 -13.42
N MET A 35 5.12 -15.41 -13.84
CA MET A 35 5.70 -16.40 -12.95
C MET A 35 6.90 -15.86 -12.17
N GLN A 36 7.74 -15.02 -12.77
CA GLN A 36 8.83 -14.34 -12.06
C GLN A 36 8.31 -13.40 -10.98
N GLY A 37 7.26 -12.65 -11.26
CA GLY A 37 6.59 -11.77 -10.30
C GLY A 37 6.01 -12.55 -9.12
N ASP A 38 5.30 -13.62 -9.38
CA ASP A 38 4.69 -14.48 -8.34
C ASP A 38 5.76 -15.16 -7.46
N LEU A 39 6.84 -15.64 -8.05
CA LEU A 39 7.98 -16.18 -7.30
C LEU A 39 8.62 -15.13 -6.41
N TYR A 40 8.80 -13.92 -6.92
CA TYR A 40 9.37 -12.82 -6.14
C TYR A 40 8.46 -12.44 -4.96
N GLU A 41 7.15 -12.34 -5.17
CA GLU A 41 6.16 -12.12 -4.12
C GLU A 41 6.20 -13.23 -3.05
N TYR A 42 6.30 -14.51 -3.47
CA TYR A 42 6.45 -15.64 -2.57
C TYR A 42 7.73 -15.54 -1.72
N MET A 43 8.86 -15.21 -2.34
CA MET A 43 10.14 -15.03 -1.63
C MET A 43 10.06 -13.89 -0.61
N LEU A 44 9.49 -12.75 -0.99
CA LEU A 44 9.27 -11.63 -0.07
C LEU A 44 8.37 -12.03 1.11
N GLY A 45 7.34 -12.84 0.85
CA GLY A 45 6.48 -13.41 1.91
C GLY A 45 7.27 -14.27 2.91
N LYS A 46 8.12 -15.16 2.42
CA LYS A 46 8.97 -16.02 3.27
C LYS A 46 10.00 -15.22 4.06
N LEU A 47 10.59 -14.19 3.48
CA LEU A 47 11.52 -13.30 4.19
C LEU A 47 10.83 -12.52 5.31
N ALA A 48 9.60 -12.07 5.10
CA ALA A 48 8.81 -11.39 6.11
C ALA A 48 8.48 -12.32 7.29
N THR A 49 8.05 -13.55 7.03
CA THR A 49 7.76 -14.54 8.09
C THR A 49 9.00 -14.98 8.86
N ALA A 50 10.17 -15.00 8.22
CA ALA A 50 11.44 -15.32 8.89
C ALA A 50 11.95 -14.22 9.84
N GLY A 51 11.28 -13.08 9.93
CA GLY A 51 11.63 -11.98 10.86
C GLY A 51 12.95 -11.27 10.56
N GLN A 52 13.59 -11.57 9.43
CA GLN A 52 14.96 -11.11 9.14
C GLN A 52 15.07 -9.64 8.75
N ASN A 53 13.98 -8.98 8.39
CA ASN A 53 14.00 -7.57 7.97
C ASN A 53 13.02 -6.65 8.72
N GLY A 54 12.29 -7.13 9.75
CA GLY A 54 11.41 -6.29 10.60
C GLY A 54 10.29 -5.56 9.85
N GLN A 55 10.02 -5.96 8.61
CA GLN A 55 9.17 -5.21 7.70
C GLN A 55 7.74 -5.74 7.71
N PHE A 56 6.81 -4.84 7.93
CA PHE A 56 5.38 -5.11 7.81
C PHE A 56 5.01 -5.41 6.36
N ARG A 57 4.46 -6.60 6.11
CA ARG A 57 3.89 -6.93 4.83
C ARG A 57 2.42 -7.29 5.00
N THR A 58 1.55 -6.59 4.27
CA THR A 58 0.13 -6.94 4.24
C THR A 58 -0.05 -8.26 3.50
N PRO A 59 -0.74 -9.27 4.08
CA PRO A 59 -1.03 -10.52 3.39
C PRO A 59 -1.72 -10.30 2.03
N LYS A 60 -1.39 -11.13 1.04
CA LYS A 60 -1.90 -10.97 -0.34
C LYS A 60 -3.43 -10.95 -0.38
N HIS A 61 -4.09 -11.90 0.27
CA HIS A 61 -5.56 -11.99 0.30
C HIS A 61 -6.25 -10.75 0.91
N ILE A 62 -5.60 -10.07 1.87
CA ILE A 62 -6.12 -8.80 2.43
C ILE A 62 -5.93 -7.66 1.42
N ARG A 63 -4.78 -7.59 0.74
CA ARG A 63 -4.56 -6.59 -0.30
C ARG A 63 -5.55 -6.76 -1.45
N ASP A 64 -5.73 -7.99 -1.92
CA ASP A 64 -6.65 -8.31 -3.01
C ASP A 64 -8.10 -7.96 -2.63
N MET A 65 -8.54 -8.30 -1.42
CA MET A 65 -9.85 -7.86 -0.90
C MET A 65 -9.99 -6.33 -0.93
N MET A 66 -8.97 -5.59 -0.51
CA MET A 66 -9.03 -4.13 -0.50
C MET A 66 -9.07 -3.54 -1.92
N VAL A 67 -8.35 -4.15 -2.86
CA VAL A 67 -8.39 -3.78 -4.28
C VAL A 67 -9.78 -4.05 -4.88
N GLU A 68 -10.37 -5.21 -4.60
CA GLU A 68 -11.75 -5.54 -5.01
C GLU A 68 -12.79 -4.54 -4.47
N LEU A 69 -12.57 -4.00 -3.26
CA LEU A 69 -13.48 -3.02 -2.68
C LEU A 69 -13.40 -1.64 -3.35
N VAL A 70 -12.23 -1.23 -3.84
CA VAL A 70 -12.07 0.06 -4.52
C VAL A 70 -12.24 -0.02 -6.02
N GLN A 71 -12.09 -1.21 -6.63
CA GLN A 71 -12.29 -1.48 -8.05
C GLN A 71 -11.55 -0.48 -8.95
N PRO A 72 -10.22 -0.53 -9.01
CA PRO A 72 -9.47 0.36 -9.89
C PRO A 72 -9.81 0.11 -11.36
N THR A 73 -9.72 1.16 -12.16
CA THR A 73 -9.98 1.15 -13.61
C THR A 73 -8.72 1.55 -14.39
N PRO A 74 -8.63 1.27 -15.70
CA PRO A 74 -7.47 1.62 -16.51
C PRO A 74 -7.15 3.13 -16.60
N ASP A 75 -8.07 4.00 -16.18
CA ASP A 75 -7.89 5.46 -16.18
C ASP A 75 -7.50 6.03 -14.81
N ASP A 76 -7.38 5.18 -13.81
CA ASP A 76 -7.05 5.60 -12.45
C ASP A 76 -5.56 5.96 -12.29
N PHE A 77 -5.27 6.82 -11.32
CA PHE A 77 -3.95 7.08 -10.75
C PHE A 77 -3.92 6.52 -9.33
N ILE A 78 -3.14 5.47 -9.11
CA ILE A 78 -3.14 4.67 -7.90
C ILE A 78 -1.90 5.00 -7.07
N CYS A 79 -2.08 5.30 -5.79
CA CYS A 79 -0.97 5.64 -4.89
C CYS A 79 -1.01 4.84 -3.60
N ASP A 80 0.18 4.36 -3.19
CA ASP A 80 0.45 3.88 -1.83
C ASP A 80 1.53 4.77 -1.19
N PRO A 81 1.17 5.71 -0.29
CA PRO A 81 2.13 6.62 0.33
C PRO A 81 2.95 6.00 1.47
N ALA A 82 2.86 4.70 1.68
CA ALA A 82 3.68 3.90 2.60
C ALA A 82 3.93 2.51 1.98
N CYS A 83 4.47 2.50 0.76
CA CYS A 83 4.35 1.39 -0.17
C CYS A 83 5.14 0.12 0.23
N GLY A 84 6.16 0.23 1.08
CA GLY A 84 6.98 -0.91 1.47
C GLY A 84 7.51 -1.66 0.25
N THR A 85 7.03 -2.88 0.02
CA THR A 85 7.38 -3.71 -1.15
C THR A 85 6.50 -3.46 -2.39
N ALA A 86 5.67 -2.45 -2.39
CA ALA A 86 4.67 -2.12 -3.41
C ALA A 86 3.53 -3.16 -3.57
N GLY A 87 3.25 -3.92 -2.53
CA GLY A 87 2.30 -5.02 -2.60
C GLY A 87 0.88 -4.60 -3.03
N PHE A 88 0.37 -3.44 -2.58
CA PHE A 88 -0.93 -2.92 -3.03
C PHE A 88 -0.93 -2.50 -4.50
N LEU A 89 0.18 -1.93 -4.98
CA LEU A 89 0.31 -1.55 -6.39
C LEU A 89 0.37 -2.79 -7.28
N VAL A 90 1.07 -3.85 -6.86
CA VAL A 90 1.09 -5.15 -7.54
C VAL A 90 -0.30 -5.78 -7.56
N SER A 91 -0.99 -5.87 -6.42
CA SER A 91 -2.37 -6.41 -6.39
C SER A 91 -3.31 -5.61 -7.28
N SER A 92 -3.16 -4.27 -7.36
CA SER A 92 -3.94 -3.44 -8.27
C SER A 92 -3.63 -3.72 -9.74
N ALA A 93 -2.36 -3.94 -10.08
CA ALA A 93 -1.96 -4.31 -11.44
C ALA A 93 -2.52 -5.68 -11.85
N GLN A 94 -2.43 -6.67 -10.98
CA GLN A 94 -3.02 -8.00 -11.21
C GLN A 94 -4.53 -7.93 -11.39
N TYR A 95 -5.24 -7.12 -10.57
CA TYR A 95 -6.67 -6.87 -10.73
C TYR A 95 -7.01 -6.25 -12.08
N LEU A 96 -6.29 -5.20 -12.49
CA LEU A 96 -6.51 -4.51 -13.76
C LEU A 96 -6.30 -5.44 -14.96
N ARG A 97 -5.25 -6.27 -14.93
CA ARG A 97 -5.03 -7.28 -15.97
C ARG A 97 -6.16 -8.31 -16.00
N ALA A 98 -6.53 -8.86 -14.87
CA ALA A 98 -7.59 -9.87 -14.80
C ALA A 98 -8.96 -9.38 -15.31
N HIS A 99 -9.25 -8.07 -15.18
CA HIS A 99 -10.56 -7.52 -15.53
C HIS A 99 -10.59 -6.74 -16.85
N TYR A 100 -9.46 -6.20 -17.30
CA TYR A 100 -9.42 -5.24 -18.41
C TYR A 100 -8.37 -5.54 -19.48
N GLU A 101 -7.53 -6.57 -19.35
CA GLU A 101 -6.41 -6.85 -20.26
C GLU A 101 -6.80 -6.82 -21.72
N ASP A 102 -7.90 -7.50 -22.08
CA ASP A 102 -8.41 -7.60 -23.47
C ASP A 102 -9.08 -6.30 -23.96
N SER A 103 -9.38 -5.35 -23.08
CA SER A 103 -10.14 -4.13 -23.39
C SER A 103 -9.35 -2.84 -23.30
N MET A 104 -8.14 -2.88 -22.73
CA MET A 104 -7.29 -1.70 -22.59
C MET A 104 -6.77 -1.20 -23.93
N THR A 105 -6.87 0.12 -24.16
CA THR A 105 -6.29 0.78 -25.32
C THR A 105 -4.75 0.87 -25.22
N PRO A 106 -4.03 1.14 -26.32
CA PRO A 106 -2.59 1.37 -26.28
C PRO A 106 -2.18 2.49 -25.31
N GLU A 107 -2.97 3.55 -25.20
CA GLU A 107 -2.74 4.66 -24.27
C GLU A 107 -2.90 4.21 -22.80
N GLN A 108 -3.89 3.37 -22.51
CA GLN A 108 -4.11 2.80 -21.18
C GLN A 108 -2.98 1.82 -20.82
N TRP A 109 -2.48 1.05 -21.79
CA TRP A 109 -1.29 0.21 -21.57
C TRP A 109 -0.04 1.05 -21.29
N GLN A 110 0.15 2.16 -22.00
CA GLN A 110 1.24 3.09 -21.70
C GLN A 110 1.10 3.71 -20.31
N HIS A 111 -0.12 4.06 -19.91
CA HIS A 111 -0.44 4.55 -18.56
C HIS A 111 -0.15 3.49 -17.51
N PHE A 112 -0.61 2.25 -17.71
CA PHE A 112 -0.35 1.10 -16.86
C PHE A 112 1.14 0.82 -16.68
N ALA A 113 1.94 0.89 -17.73
CA ALA A 113 3.38 0.62 -17.67
C ALA A 113 4.18 1.65 -16.85
N GLY A 114 3.57 2.77 -16.46
CA GLY A 114 4.29 3.84 -15.79
C GLY A 114 3.46 4.70 -14.83
N PRO A 115 2.90 5.82 -15.29
CA PRO A 115 2.40 6.88 -14.41
C PRO A 115 1.15 6.53 -13.62
N MET A 116 0.51 5.40 -13.91
CA MET A 116 -0.64 4.90 -13.15
C MET A 116 -0.28 4.62 -11.69
N PHE A 117 0.94 4.11 -11.44
CA PHE A 117 1.34 3.61 -10.13
C PHE A 117 2.37 4.51 -9.46
N ALA A 118 2.03 5.00 -8.27
CA ALA A 118 2.92 5.79 -7.43
C ALA A 118 3.06 5.18 -6.04
N GLY A 119 4.28 5.18 -5.52
CA GLY A 119 4.56 4.69 -4.17
C GLY A 119 5.64 5.53 -3.48
N PHE A 120 5.48 5.73 -2.18
CA PHE A 120 6.44 6.47 -1.38
C PHE A 120 6.88 5.65 -0.17
N ASP A 121 8.16 5.71 0.14
CA ASP A 121 8.72 5.14 1.36
C ASP A 121 9.94 5.96 1.81
N MET A 122 10.30 5.85 3.08
CA MET A 122 11.49 6.46 3.67
C MET A 122 12.66 5.48 3.75
N ASP A 123 12.46 4.21 3.41
CA ASP A 123 13.51 3.19 3.37
C ASP A 123 13.96 2.97 1.93
N ARG A 124 15.22 3.33 1.63
CA ARG A 124 15.82 3.17 0.30
C ARG A 124 15.87 1.70 -0.15
N THR A 125 16.01 0.76 0.78
CA THR A 125 15.97 -0.68 0.46
C THR A 125 14.58 -1.08 0.01
N MET A 126 13.54 -0.57 0.67
CA MET A 126 12.17 -0.80 0.24
C MET A 126 11.87 -0.23 -1.13
N LEU A 127 12.36 0.96 -1.45
CA LEU A 127 12.19 1.56 -2.78
C LEU A 127 12.83 0.71 -3.90
N ARG A 128 13.98 0.08 -3.64
CA ARG A 128 14.60 -0.85 -4.59
C ARG A 128 13.76 -2.11 -4.77
N ILE A 129 13.31 -2.70 -3.66
CA ILE A 129 12.45 -3.88 -3.66
C ILE A 129 11.13 -3.58 -4.39
N SER A 130 10.51 -2.43 -4.09
CA SER A 130 9.26 -2.01 -4.75
C SER A 130 9.44 -1.82 -6.25
N ALA A 131 10.50 -1.15 -6.68
CA ALA A 131 10.78 -0.95 -8.11
C ALA A 131 10.99 -2.29 -8.81
N MET A 132 11.78 -3.20 -8.23
CA MET A 132 11.99 -4.55 -8.79
C MET A 132 10.69 -5.33 -8.85
N ASN A 133 9.88 -5.30 -7.79
CA ASN A 133 8.60 -6.00 -7.71
C ASN A 133 7.64 -5.52 -8.81
N LEU A 134 7.51 -4.21 -9.00
CA LEU A 134 6.67 -3.62 -10.05
C LEU A 134 7.18 -3.96 -11.45
N MET A 135 8.50 -3.91 -11.68
CA MET A 135 9.08 -4.28 -12.97
C MET A 135 8.80 -5.75 -13.34
N LEU A 136 8.87 -6.66 -12.38
CA LEU A 136 8.53 -8.08 -12.57
C LEU A 136 7.03 -8.31 -12.86
N HIS A 137 6.18 -7.32 -12.58
CA HIS A 137 4.76 -7.31 -12.93
C HIS A 137 4.44 -6.38 -14.12
N SER A 138 5.41 -6.20 -15.03
CA SER A 138 5.26 -5.43 -16.27
C SER A 138 5.02 -3.92 -16.10
N ILE A 139 5.26 -3.37 -14.91
CA ILE A 139 5.22 -1.93 -14.66
C ILE A 139 6.66 -1.40 -14.75
N THR A 140 7.05 -0.96 -15.92
CA THR A 140 8.46 -0.67 -16.25
C THR A 140 8.94 0.69 -15.77
N ASN A 141 8.04 1.64 -15.54
CA ASN A 141 8.38 3.01 -15.17
C ASN A 141 7.45 3.62 -14.09
N PRO A 142 7.32 2.99 -12.91
CA PRO A 142 6.44 3.49 -11.85
C PRO A 142 7.03 4.75 -11.18
N GLU A 143 6.17 5.60 -10.60
CA GLU A 143 6.58 6.73 -9.77
C GLU A 143 6.90 6.27 -8.34
N ILE A 144 8.09 5.68 -8.10
CA ILE A 144 8.52 5.24 -6.76
C ILE A 144 9.58 6.22 -6.22
N ASP A 145 9.24 6.94 -5.15
CA ASP A 145 10.06 8.01 -4.62
C ASP A 145 10.40 7.86 -3.13
N TYR A 146 11.62 8.28 -2.75
CA TYR A 146 11.99 8.51 -1.37
C TYR A 146 11.26 9.75 -0.84
N LYS A 147 10.33 9.57 0.09
CA LYS A 147 9.51 10.66 0.59
C LYS A 147 8.96 10.40 1.99
N ASP A 148 9.10 11.38 2.87
CA ASP A 148 8.29 11.45 4.08
C ASP A 148 6.91 12.00 3.71
N SER A 149 5.95 11.08 3.61
CA SER A 149 4.62 11.36 3.08
C SER A 149 3.83 12.39 3.89
N VAL A 150 4.06 12.49 5.20
CA VAL A 150 3.33 13.43 6.07
C VAL A 150 4.06 14.77 6.29
N SER A 151 5.26 14.91 5.73
CA SER A 151 6.09 16.10 5.92
C SER A 151 5.63 17.30 5.10
N LYS A 152 6.11 18.49 5.50
CA LYS A 152 5.93 19.76 4.75
C LYS A 152 6.51 19.71 3.34
N GLN A 153 7.50 18.81 3.10
CA GLN A 153 8.11 18.66 1.79
C GLN A 153 7.18 17.93 0.80
N ASN A 154 6.18 17.19 1.29
CA ASN A 154 5.19 16.59 0.42
C ASN A 154 4.18 17.64 -0.04
N SER A 155 4.35 18.12 -1.27
CA SER A 155 3.46 19.12 -1.91
C SER A 155 2.28 18.49 -2.66
N ILE A 156 2.17 17.17 -2.73
CA ILE A 156 1.14 16.48 -3.51
C ILE A 156 -0.25 16.76 -2.95
N CYS A 157 -1.13 17.24 -3.81
CA CYS A 157 -2.51 17.55 -3.51
C CYS A 157 -3.40 17.19 -4.71
N SER A 158 -4.54 16.55 -4.49
CA SER A 158 -5.55 16.26 -5.51
C SER A 158 -4.98 15.65 -6.81
N LYS A 159 -4.04 14.69 -6.68
CA LYS A 159 -3.36 14.04 -7.81
C LYS A 159 -3.95 12.67 -8.11
N TYR A 160 -4.27 11.87 -7.12
CA TYR A 160 -4.63 10.46 -7.28
C TYR A 160 -6.14 10.24 -7.25
N THR A 161 -6.58 9.16 -7.91
CA THR A 161 -7.99 8.74 -7.92
C THR A 161 -8.22 7.53 -7.03
N VAL A 162 -7.17 6.78 -6.71
CA VAL A 162 -7.19 5.66 -5.77
C VAL A 162 -6.01 5.77 -4.81
N CYS A 163 -6.27 5.59 -3.51
CA CYS A 163 -5.25 5.37 -2.50
C CYS A 163 -5.50 4.02 -1.80
N LEU A 164 -4.45 3.21 -1.74
CA LEU A 164 -4.44 1.91 -1.05
C LEU A 164 -3.22 1.86 -0.15
N ALA A 165 -3.38 1.59 1.14
CA ALA A 165 -2.24 1.56 2.04
C ALA A 165 -2.48 0.78 3.33
N ASN A 166 -1.39 0.30 3.89
CA ASN A 166 -1.27 -0.13 5.28
C ASN A 166 -0.23 0.76 5.99
N PRO A 167 -0.62 1.98 6.40
CA PRO A 167 0.31 2.93 7.00
C PRO A 167 0.80 2.45 8.38
N PRO A 168 1.91 3.00 8.90
CA PRO A 168 2.42 2.64 10.21
C PRO A 168 1.37 2.84 11.31
N PHE A 169 1.11 1.78 12.13
CA PHE A 169 0.09 1.80 13.18
C PHE A 169 0.50 2.57 14.44
N LYS A 170 1.80 2.79 14.60
CA LYS A 170 2.40 3.50 15.75
C LYS A 170 3.52 4.38 15.26
N GLY A 171 3.63 5.52 15.87
CA GLY A 171 4.69 6.47 15.61
C GLY A 171 4.25 7.88 15.94
N THR A 172 5.23 8.70 16.22
CA THR A 172 5.04 10.14 16.38
C THR A 172 6.02 10.85 15.50
N VAL A 173 5.50 11.82 14.75
CA VAL A 173 6.29 12.68 13.88
C VAL A 173 6.62 13.97 14.62
N ASP A 174 7.78 14.56 14.32
CA ASP A 174 8.09 15.90 14.83
C ASP A 174 7.04 16.90 14.34
N ALA A 175 6.46 17.64 15.30
CA ALA A 175 5.38 18.60 15.03
C ALA A 175 5.77 19.70 14.02
N GLU A 176 7.04 20.08 13.96
CA GLU A 176 7.53 21.13 13.07
C GLU A 176 7.68 20.62 11.62
N SER A 177 7.89 19.32 11.43
CA SER A 177 8.02 18.69 10.11
C SER A 177 6.68 18.41 9.45
N ILE A 178 5.58 18.25 10.20
CA ILE A 178 4.26 17.87 9.69
C ILE A 178 3.70 18.96 8.78
N ASN A 179 3.15 18.54 7.64
CA ASN A 179 2.45 19.39 6.69
C ASN A 179 1.25 20.09 7.37
N ASP A 180 1.13 21.41 7.15
CA ASP A 180 0.15 22.24 7.84
C ASP A 180 -1.30 21.92 7.41
N ASP A 181 -1.52 21.47 6.17
CA ASP A 181 -2.85 21.03 5.71
C ASP A 181 -3.33 19.80 6.50
N LEU A 182 -2.42 18.89 6.86
CA LEU A 182 -2.77 17.71 7.67
C LEU A 182 -3.13 18.12 9.10
N LYS A 183 -2.40 19.09 9.67
CA LYS A 183 -2.70 19.64 11.02
C LYS A 183 -4.04 20.35 11.05
N ALA A 184 -4.45 20.98 9.97
CA ALA A 184 -5.76 21.65 9.87
C ALA A 184 -6.91 20.63 9.99
N VAL A 185 -6.75 19.44 9.46
CA VAL A 185 -7.74 18.34 9.56
C VAL A 185 -7.69 17.66 10.92
N THR A 186 -6.49 17.32 11.39
CA THR A 186 -6.28 16.64 12.67
C THR A 186 -5.00 17.09 13.34
N ASN A 187 -5.13 17.88 14.41
CA ASN A 187 -3.97 18.40 15.15
C ASN A 187 -3.36 17.33 16.04
N THR A 188 -2.43 16.58 15.50
CA THR A 188 -1.79 15.44 16.16
C THR A 188 -0.37 15.20 15.65
N LYS A 189 0.40 14.43 16.41
CA LYS A 189 1.69 13.86 15.99
C LYS A 189 1.57 12.37 15.64
N LYS A 190 0.39 11.76 15.81
CA LYS A 190 0.17 10.34 15.61
C LYS A 190 0.10 10.01 14.14
N THR A 191 0.98 9.13 13.68
CA THR A 191 1.16 8.78 12.27
C THR A 191 -0.14 8.24 11.66
N GLU A 192 -0.84 7.34 12.35
CA GLU A 192 -2.06 6.71 11.86
C GLU A 192 -3.19 7.70 11.56
N LEU A 193 -3.29 8.80 12.31
CA LEU A 193 -4.29 9.85 12.07
C LEU A 193 -3.85 10.79 10.95
N LEU A 194 -2.55 11.09 10.89
CA LEU A 194 -2.00 11.96 9.84
C LEU A 194 -2.13 11.33 8.46
N PHE A 195 -1.99 10.01 8.34
CA PHE A 195 -2.17 9.31 7.06
C PHE A 195 -3.61 9.40 6.55
N LEU A 196 -4.62 9.38 7.41
CA LEU A 196 -6.01 9.61 6.98
C LEU A 196 -6.22 11.00 6.41
N ALA A 197 -5.67 12.04 7.06
CA ALA A 197 -5.67 13.40 6.52
C ALA A 197 -4.88 13.49 5.21
N LEU A 198 -3.76 12.76 5.09
CA LEU A 198 -2.95 12.69 3.89
C LEU A 198 -3.72 12.10 2.70
N PHE A 199 -4.44 11.00 2.88
CA PHE A 199 -5.26 10.42 1.80
C PHE A 199 -6.30 11.43 1.30
N LEU A 200 -6.98 12.12 2.20
CA LEU A 200 -7.94 13.18 1.84
C LEU A 200 -7.26 14.32 1.06
N ARG A 201 -6.04 14.69 1.41
CA ARG A 201 -5.28 15.72 0.69
C ARG A 201 -4.86 15.26 -0.71
N MET A 202 -4.35 14.02 -0.83
CA MET A 202 -3.78 13.50 -2.07
C MET A 202 -4.82 13.09 -3.11
N LEU A 203 -5.99 12.65 -2.68
CA LEU A 203 -7.08 12.25 -3.56
C LEU A 203 -7.70 13.44 -4.31
N LYS A 204 -8.08 13.22 -5.55
CA LYS A 204 -9.03 14.07 -6.29
C LYS A 204 -10.42 13.93 -5.69
N THR A 205 -11.30 14.90 -5.94
CA THR A 205 -12.74 14.74 -5.65
C THR A 205 -13.29 13.58 -6.46
N GLY A 206 -14.06 12.70 -5.83
CA GLY A 206 -14.50 11.41 -6.37
C GLY A 206 -13.49 10.28 -6.19
N GLY A 207 -12.28 10.58 -5.75
CA GLY A 207 -11.25 9.55 -5.49
C GLY A 207 -11.60 8.66 -4.31
N ARG A 208 -11.15 7.41 -4.39
CA ARG A 208 -11.48 6.31 -3.46
C ARG A 208 -10.25 5.92 -2.63
N CYS A 209 -10.49 5.54 -1.39
CA CYS A 209 -9.44 5.01 -0.52
C CYS A 209 -9.90 3.73 0.17
N ALA A 210 -9.02 2.74 0.24
CA ALA A 210 -9.09 1.70 1.25
C ALA A 210 -7.78 1.68 2.05
N CYS A 211 -7.86 1.79 3.35
CA CYS A 211 -6.68 1.82 4.21
C CYS A 211 -6.90 1.01 5.49
N ILE A 212 -5.82 0.40 5.96
CA ILE A 212 -5.80 -0.33 7.22
C ILE A 212 -5.51 0.66 8.35
N VAL A 213 -6.28 0.57 9.41
CA VAL A 213 -6.11 1.40 10.61
C VAL A 213 -6.17 0.55 11.88
N PRO A 214 -5.44 0.89 12.94
CA PRO A 214 -5.63 0.26 14.23
C PRO A 214 -6.97 0.69 14.86
N ASP A 215 -7.57 -0.17 15.68
CA ASP A 215 -8.85 0.09 16.37
C ASP A 215 -8.87 1.41 17.15
N GLY A 216 -7.70 1.87 17.60
CA GLY A 216 -7.56 3.17 18.23
C GLY A 216 -8.08 4.34 17.38
N VAL A 217 -8.07 4.24 16.08
CA VAL A 217 -8.65 5.25 15.16
C VAL A 217 -10.17 5.28 15.29
N LEU A 218 -10.81 4.12 15.43
CA LEU A 218 -12.27 3.98 15.52
C LEU A 218 -12.78 4.41 16.90
N PHE A 219 -12.11 4.00 17.96
CA PHE A 219 -12.59 4.11 19.34
C PHE A 219 -11.88 5.17 20.19
N GLY A 220 -10.80 5.77 19.69
CA GLY A 220 -10.04 6.79 20.41
C GLY A 220 -10.89 8.02 20.77
N SER A 221 -10.73 8.52 21.99
CA SER A 221 -11.54 9.63 22.55
C SER A 221 -10.88 11.01 22.45
N SER A 222 -9.60 11.10 22.03
CA SER A 222 -8.94 12.41 21.91
C SER A 222 -9.58 13.27 20.82
N LYS A 223 -9.42 14.59 20.94
CA LYS A 223 -9.92 15.55 19.94
C LYS A 223 -9.45 15.23 18.52
N ALA A 224 -8.21 14.76 18.37
CA ALA A 224 -7.64 14.40 17.07
C ALA A 224 -8.36 13.20 16.44
N HIS A 225 -8.66 12.15 17.23
CA HIS A 225 -9.44 11.00 16.73
C HIS A 225 -10.86 11.41 16.33
N GLN A 226 -11.49 12.26 17.15
CA GLN A 226 -12.84 12.76 16.86
C GLN A 226 -12.85 13.63 15.60
N SER A 227 -11.87 14.53 15.41
CA SER A 227 -11.84 15.41 14.25
C SER A 227 -11.67 14.65 12.95
N ILE A 228 -10.79 13.64 12.88
CA ILE A 228 -10.61 12.86 11.64
C ILE A 228 -11.82 11.99 11.31
N ARG A 229 -12.48 11.39 12.33
CA ARG A 229 -13.74 10.65 12.10
C ARG A 229 -14.86 11.56 11.63
N LYS A 230 -14.98 12.77 12.25
CA LYS A 230 -15.93 13.78 11.83
C LYS A 230 -15.70 14.19 10.39
N GLU A 231 -14.44 14.47 10.02
CA GLU A 231 -14.06 14.83 8.65
C GLU A 231 -14.51 13.77 7.64
N LEU A 232 -14.21 12.49 7.92
CA LEU A 232 -14.58 11.37 7.04
C LEU A 232 -16.09 11.19 6.89
N ILE A 233 -16.86 11.43 7.95
CA ILE A 233 -18.32 11.18 7.97
C ILE A 233 -19.11 12.38 7.45
N GLU A 234 -18.77 13.60 7.90
CA GLU A 234 -19.56 14.79 7.61
C GLU A 234 -19.17 15.45 6.28
N ASN A 235 -17.86 15.48 5.95
CA ASN A 235 -17.35 16.17 4.78
C ASN A 235 -17.08 15.24 3.60
N HIS A 236 -17.05 13.92 3.83
CA HIS A 236 -16.78 12.91 2.81
C HIS A 236 -17.79 11.77 2.90
N GLN A 237 -17.58 10.73 2.11
CA GLN A 237 -18.43 9.55 2.12
C GLN A 237 -17.66 8.36 2.71
N LEU A 238 -17.86 8.07 3.99
CA LEU A 238 -17.42 6.81 4.60
C LEU A 238 -18.35 5.70 4.13
N ARG A 239 -17.82 4.71 3.40
CA ARG A 239 -18.61 3.64 2.77
C ARG A 239 -18.64 2.37 3.61
N ALA A 240 -17.48 1.97 4.14
CA ALA A 240 -17.37 0.73 4.91
C ALA A 240 -16.34 0.81 6.02
N VAL A 241 -16.60 0.03 7.07
CA VAL A 241 -15.66 -0.30 8.15
C VAL A 241 -15.65 -1.83 8.29
N ILE A 242 -14.51 -2.45 8.00
CA ILE A 242 -14.35 -3.90 8.07
C ILE A 242 -13.39 -4.21 9.21
N SER A 243 -13.91 -4.72 10.31
CA SER A 243 -13.11 -5.18 11.45
C SER A 243 -12.42 -6.49 11.09
N MET A 244 -11.11 -6.57 11.31
CA MET A 244 -10.32 -7.75 11.02
C MET A 244 -10.01 -8.53 12.31
N PRO A 245 -9.92 -9.87 12.26
CA PRO A 245 -9.58 -10.67 13.43
C PRO A 245 -8.18 -10.32 13.95
N SER A 246 -8.02 -10.44 15.28
CA SER A 246 -6.71 -10.23 15.89
C SER A 246 -5.72 -11.29 15.39
N GLY A 247 -4.53 -10.85 14.99
CA GLY A 247 -3.48 -11.77 14.53
C GLY A 247 -3.27 -11.83 13.03
N VAL A 248 -4.13 -11.24 12.19
CA VAL A 248 -3.93 -11.13 10.72
C VAL A 248 -2.55 -10.54 10.37
N PHE A 249 -2.00 -9.70 11.23
CA PHE A 249 -0.69 -9.07 11.04
C PHE A 249 0.40 -9.63 11.96
N LYS A 250 0.24 -10.85 12.50
CA LYS A 250 1.33 -11.52 13.23
C LYS A 250 2.51 -11.79 12.27
N PRO A 251 3.76 -11.78 12.78
CA PRO A 251 4.16 -11.54 14.16
C PRO A 251 4.25 -10.06 14.55
N TYR A 252 3.91 -9.13 13.67
CA TYR A 252 4.24 -7.71 13.81
C TYR A 252 3.25 -6.90 14.65
N ALA A 253 1.97 -7.25 14.63
CA ALA A 253 0.95 -6.55 15.40
C ALA A 253 -0.06 -7.52 16.02
N GLY A 254 -0.04 -7.61 17.35
CA GLY A 254 -1.14 -8.20 18.11
C GLY A 254 -2.30 -7.21 18.34
N VAL A 255 -2.41 -6.17 17.49
CA VAL A 255 -3.39 -5.10 17.62
C VAL A 255 -4.55 -5.42 16.68
N SER A 256 -5.77 -5.31 17.18
CA SER A 256 -6.96 -5.36 16.33
C SER A 256 -6.97 -4.18 15.36
N THR A 257 -7.34 -4.45 14.14
CA THR A 257 -7.29 -3.50 13.03
C THR A 257 -8.59 -3.53 12.23
N ALA A 258 -8.82 -2.49 11.44
CA ALA A 258 -9.94 -2.44 10.51
C ALA A 258 -9.51 -1.85 9.17
N VAL A 259 -10.23 -2.19 8.12
CA VAL A 259 -10.15 -1.51 6.83
C VAL A 259 -11.23 -0.42 6.80
N LEU A 260 -10.82 0.80 6.49
CA LEU A 260 -11.72 1.91 6.17
C LEU A 260 -11.80 2.07 4.66
N VAL A 261 -13.03 2.12 4.13
CA VAL A 261 -13.28 2.42 2.71
C VAL A 261 -14.08 3.71 2.63
N PHE A 262 -13.55 4.71 1.92
CA PHE A 262 -14.21 6.00 1.77
C PHE A 262 -13.96 6.64 0.40
N THR A 263 -14.81 7.59 0.04
CA THR A 263 -14.68 8.43 -1.15
C THR A 263 -14.52 9.89 -0.72
N LYS A 264 -13.52 10.58 -1.27
CA LYS A 264 -13.37 12.03 -1.07
C LYS A 264 -14.42 12.76 -1.89
N THR A 265 -15.37 13.39 -1.25
CA THR A 265 -16.41 14.21 -1.90
C THR A 265 -16.21 15.69 -1.67
N GLY A 266 -15.80 16.09 -0.47
CA GLY A 266 -15.76 17.50 -0.03
C GLY A 266 -17.15 18.11 0.16
N ALA A 267 -18.20 17.31 0.08
CA ALA A 267 -19.60 17.74 0.15
C ALA A 267 -20.48 16.79 1.00
N GLY A 268 -19.84 15.96 1.85
CA GLY A 268 -20.52 14.93 2.62
C GLY A 268 -20.92 13.73 1.76
N GLY A 269 -22.03 13.07 2.13
CA GLY A 269 -22.60 11.94 1.39
C GLY A 269 -22.59 10.62 2.17
N THR A 270 -22.30 10.64 3.47
CA THR A 270 -22.40 9.45 4.33
C THR A 270 -23.82 9.30 4.86
N ASP A 271 -24.68 8.64 4.10
CA ASP A 271 -26.03 8.28 4.56
C ASP A 271 -26.03 6.97 5.35
N LYS A 272 -25.24 6.00 4.89
CA LYS A 272 -25.11 4.68 5.48
C LYS A 272 -23.66 4.22 5.42
N VAL A 273 -23.20 3.53 6.46
CA VAL A 273 -21.90 2.87 6.52
C VAL A 273 -22.13 1.37 6.63
N TRP A 274 -21.47 0.61 5.76
CA TRP A 274 -21.46 -0.83 5.87
C TRP A 274 -20.45 -1.26 6.92
N PHE A 275 -20.89 -2.00 7.92
CA PHE A 275 -20.05 -2.59 8.96
C PHE A 275 -19.97 -4.10 8.76
N TYR A 276 -18.75 -4.62 8.71
CA TYR A 276 -18.50 -6.05 8.63
C TYR A 276 -17.49 -6.46 9.70
N ASP A 277 -17.87 -7.48 10.49
CA ASP A 277 -17.02 -8.09 11.49
C ASP A 277 -16.48 -9.41 10.96
N MET A 278 -15.26 -9.37 10.41
CA MET A 278 -14.57 -10.52 9.83
C MET A 278 -14.15 -11.48 10.95
N LYS A 279 -14.69 -12.71 10.95
CA LYS A 279 -14.40 -13.72 11.97
C LYS A 279 -13.12 -14.50 11.70
N ALA A 280 -12.77 -14.66 10.44
CA ALA A 280 -11.53 -15.28 9.96
C ALA A 280 -11.17 -14.66 8.62
N ASP A 281 -9.89 -14.63 8.29
CA ASP A 281 -9.40 -14.13 7.00
C ASP A 281 -9.27 -15.23 5.93
N GLY A 282 -9.72 -16.44 6.23
CA GLY A 282 -9.67 -17.59 5.33
C GLY A 282 -8.39 -18.40 5.44
N PHE A 283 -7.45 -17.99 6.28
CA PHE A 283 -6.18 -18.68 6.51
C PHE A 283 -6.02 -19.01 8.00
N SER A 284 -5.17 -20.01 8.31
CA SER A 284 -4.80 -20.28 9.69
C SER A 284 -3.96 -19.11 10.22
N LEU A 285 -4.28 -18.66 11.44
CA LEU A 285 -3.49 -17.64 12.14
C LEU A 285 -2.21 -18.21 12.77
N ASP A 286 -2.03 -19.52 12.69
CA ASP A 286 -0.92 -20.27 13.29
C ASP A 286 0.09 -20.75 12.22
N ASP A 287 -0.17 -20.52 10.93
CA ASP A 287 0.69 -20.89 9.80
C ASP A 287 1.57 -19.73 9.32
#